data_00d4e86fd499c3af84d8ed7db178c44d
#
_entry.id   00d4e86fd499c3af84d8ed7db178c44d
#
_cell.length_a   1.000
_cell.length_b   1.000
_cell.length_c   1.000
_cell.angle_alpha   90.00
_cell.angle_beta   90.00
_cell.angle_gamma   90.00
#
_symmetry.space_group_name_H-M   'P 1'
#
loop_
_entity.id
_entity.type
_entity.pdbx_description
1 polymer ?
#
loop_
_entity_poly.entity_id
_entity_poly.type
_entity_poly.pdbx_seq_one_letter_code
_entity_poly.pdbx_strand_id
1 'polypeptide(L)'
;AERMGFLLWEEIPIWQGIDFKNTATREKAGRMIKEMVMRDKNRCSVAFWGIANETATSAPRNEFLKHMKQCCLDIDSTRLITAAFDLVRFNRESRNFEMNDSIINILDMVAINKYMGWYHDWPLAPDQAVWNVAPGKPLFISEFGGEALYGKHGDAEVKSSWSEDYQAQLYKDNLEMFKHIPNLRGTSPWILFDFRSPFRFHPHQGGEWNRKGLVSDQGQRKKAWYIMRDYYNQKKKEQ
;
A
#
# COMPACT_ATOMS: atom_id res chain seq x y z
N ALA A 1 4.28 -15.90 11.56
CA ALA A 1 4.95 -14.60 11.43
C ALA A 1 6.09 -14.49 12.47
N GLU A 2 5.84 -14.63 13.76
CA GLU A 2 6.80 -14.44 14.86
C GLU A 2 8.10 -15.25 14.69
N ARG A 3 7.99 -16.56 14.40
CA ARG A 3 9.17 -17.43 14.20
C ARG A 3 10.01 -17.04 12.99
N MET A 4 9.43 -16.35 12.01
CA MET A 4 10.08 -15.94 10.77
C MET A 4 10.54 -14.48 10.79
N GLY A 5 10.22 -13.74 11.86
CA GLY A 5 10.56 -12.33 12.01
C GLY A 5 9.72 -11.38 11.13
N PHE A 6 8.53 -11.80 10.70
CA PHE A 6 7.63 -10.90 9.96
C PHE A 6 6.97 -9.90 10.89
N LEU A 7 6.94 -8.64 10.48
CA LEU A 7 6.08 -7.63 11.06
C LEU A 7 4.71 -7.69 10.39
N LEU A 8 3.66 -7.56 11.18
CA LEU A 8 2.28 -7.60 10.73
C LEU A 8 1.64 -6.21 10.85
N TRP A 9 0.91 -5.86 9.81
CA TRP A 9 -0.10 -4.82 9.83
C TRP A 9 -1.45 -5.52 9.84
N GLU A 10 -2.20 -5.36 10.92
CA GLU A 10 -3.55 -5.91 11.05
C GLU A 10 -4.59 -4.82 10.84
N GLU A 11 -5.62 -5.14 10.08
CA GLU A 11 -6.62 -4.18 9.62
C GLU A 11 -8.00 -4.82 9.52
N ILE A 12 -9.05 -4.05 9.83
CA ILE A 12 -10.43 -4.43 9.53
C ILE A 12 -10.83 -3.90 8.15
N PRO A 13 -11.84 -4.51 7.47
CA PRO A 13 -12.17 -4.20 6.07
C PRO A 13 -12.95 -2.88 5.92
N ILE A 14 -12.34 -1.75 6.26
CA ILE A 14 -12.84 -0.41 5.98
C ILE A 14 -12.19 0.07 4.68
N TRP A 15 -12.86 -0.15 3.57
CA TRP A 15 -12.34 0.12 2.24
C TRP A 15 -13.39 0.80 1.35
N GLN A 16 -12.97 1.84 0.62
CA GLN A 16 -13.77 2.59 -0.37
C GLN A 16 -15.18 3.01 0.12
N GLY A 17 -16.24 2.41 -0.45
CA GLY A 17 -17.65 2.83 -0.35
C GLY A 17 -18.36 2.54 0.98
N ILE A 18 -17.74 2.80 2.11
CA ILE A 18 -18.37 2.69 3.43
C ILE A 18 -19.33 3.86 3.66
N ASP A 19 -20.52 3.60 4.18
CA ASP A 19 -21.40 4.64 4.69
C ASP A 19 -20.95 5.12 6.08
N PHE A 20 -20.08 6.14 6.08
CA PHE A 20 -19.52 6.73 7.30
C PHE A 20 -20.51 7.47 8.19
N LYS A 21 -21.74 7.74 7.71
CA LYS A 21 -22.80 8.37 8.52
C LYS A 21 -23.63 7.33 9.27
N ASN A 22 -23.56 6.07 8.87
CA ASN A 22 -24.36 5.00 9.45
C ASN A 22 -23.80 4.59 10.82
N THR A 23 -24.61 4.79 11.87
CA THR A 23 -24.23 4.46 13.25
C THR A 23 -23.98 2.97 13.46
N ALA A 24 -24.82 2.10 12.87
CA ALA A 24 -24.66 0.64 13.00
C ALA A 24 -23.35 0.16 12.34
N THR A 25 -22.97 0.76 11.19
CA THR A 25 -21.67 0.49 10.54
C THR A 25 -20.52 0.91 11.44
N ARG A 26 -20.60 2.09 12.07
CA ARG A 26 -19.56 2.56 12.99
C ARG A 26 -19.41 1.69 14.23
N GLU A 27 -20.52 1.27 14.82
CA GLU A 27 -20.53 0.36 15.98
C GLU A 27 -19.97 -1.03 15.62
N LYS A 28 -20.35 -1.56 14.45
CA LYS A 28 -19.84 -2.84 13.95
C LYS A 28 -18.32 -2.76 13.74
N ALA A 29 -17.82 -1.73 13.07
CA ALA A 29 -16.40 -1.52 12.85
C ALA A 29 -15.63 -1.38 14.16
N GLY A 30 -16.16 -0.60 15.12
CA GLY A 30 -15.57 -0.46 16.45
C GLY A 30 -15.48 -1.80 17.21
N ARG A 31 -16.51 -2.66 17.13
CA ARG A 31 -16.43 -4.03 17.70
C ARG A 31 -15.35 -4.86 17.01
N MET A 32 -15.29 -4.86 15.68
CA MET A 32 -14.30 -5.63 14.92
C MET A 32 -12.86 -5.20 15.28
N ILE A 33 -12.59 -3.89 15.41
CA ILE A 33 -11.28 -3.38 15.86
C ILE A 33 -10.97 -3.90 17.27
N LYS A 34 -11.92 -3.76 18.21
CA LYS A 34 -11.72 -4.19 19.60
C LYS A 34 -11.44 -5.69 19.69
N GLU A 35 -12.14 -6.51 18.94
CA GLU A 35 -11.91 -7.96 18.86
C GLU A 35 -10.53 -8.28 18.29
N MET A 36 -10.12 -7.64 17.20
CA MET A 36 -8.80 -7.80 16.57
C MET A 36 -7.68 -7.42 17.54
N VAL A 37 -7.73 -6.21 18.08
CA VAL A 37 -6.69 -5.70 19.00
C VAL A 37 -6.62 -6.55 20.29
N MET A 38 -7.76 -6.92 20.86
CA MET A 38 -7.81 -7.76 22.07
C MET A 38 -7.18 -9.13 21.85
N ARG A 39 -7.43 -9.75 20.67
CA ARG A 39 -6.89 -11.06 20.29
C ARG A 39 -5.37 -11.00 20.14
N ASP A 40 -4.84 -9.93 19.50
CA ASP A 40 -3.48 -9.95 18.98
C ASP A 40 -2.51 -8.94 19.61
N LYS A 41 -2.95 -8.09 20.55
CA LYS A 41 -2.09 -7.11 21.22
C LYS A 41 -0.86 -7.68 21.93
N ASN A 42 -0.88 -8.96 22.28
CA ASN A 42 0.25 -9.65 22.92
C ASN A 42 1.14 -10.41 21.91
N ARG A 43 0.89 -10.26 20.60
CA ARG A 43 1.73 -10.84 19.54
C ARG A 43 2.88 -9.91 19.20
N CYS A 44 4.11 -10.38 19.32
CA CYS A 44 5.29 -9.55 19.08
C CYS A 44 5.49 -9.19 17.60
N SER A 45 4.89 -9.94 16.68
CA SER A 45 4.90 -9.61 15.24
C SER A 45 4.01 -8.43 14.86
N VAL A 46 2.97 -8.12 15.62
CA VAL A 46 2.05 -7.02 15.28
C VAL A 46 2.73 -5.69 15.55
N ALA A 47 2.93 -4.92 14.49
CA ALA A 47 3.58 -3.62 14.55
C ALA A 47 2.60 -2.45 14.35
N PHE A 48 1.53 -2.66 13.58
CA PHE A 48 0.61 -1.61 13.18
C PHE A 48 -0.84 -2.07 13.30
N TRP A 49 -1.71 -1.14 13.74
CA TRP A 49 -3.16 -1.25 13.63
C TRP A 49 -3.64 -0.37 12.48
N GLY A 50 -4.16 -1.01 11.42
CA GLY A 50 -4.78 -0.34 10.28
C GLY A 50 -6.24 0.00 10.56
N ILE A 51 -6.63 1.26 10.33
CA ILE A 51 -8.01 1.69 10.58
C ILE A 51 -8.81 2.00 9.31
N ALA A 52 -8.17 2.05 8.15
CA ALA A 52 -8.82 2.20 6.84
C ALA A 52 -7.87 1.98 5.67
N ASN A 53 -8.44 1.62 4.52
CA ASN A 53 -7.79 1.57 3.23
C ASN A 53 -8.60 2.33 2.16
N GLU A 54 -7.95 3.24 1.40
CA GLU A 54 -8.48 3.93 0.20
C GLU A 54 -9.88 4.54 0.37
N THR A 55 -10.10 5.25 1.46
CA THR A 55 -11.37 5.90 1.74
C THR A 55 -11.36 7.36 1.31
N ALA A 56 -12.40 7.80 0.59
CA ALA A 56 -12.53 9.16 0.11
C ALA A 56 -12.64 10.19 1.26
N THR A 57 -12.00 11.34 1.10
CA THR A 57 -11.99 12.43 2.09
C THR A 57 -13.38 12.99 2.32
N SER A 58 -13.82 12.99 3.57
CA SER A 58 -15.05 13.66 4.01
C SER A 58 -15.04 13.87 5.53
N ALA A 59 -15.82 14.86 6.02
CA ALA A 59 -15.95 15.08 7.46
C ALA A 59 -16.53 13.86 8.20
N PRO A 60 -17.60 13.18 7.71
CA PRO A 60 -18.09 11.94 8.35
C PRO A 60 -17.04 10.84 8.41
N ARG A 61 -16.24 10.66 7.34
CA ARG A 61 -15.14 9.68 7.32
C ARG A 61 -14.10 10.03 8.38
N ASN A 62 -13.72 11.30 8.50
CA ASN A 62 -12.71 11.70 9.47
C ASN A 62 -13.18 11.44 10.91
N GLU A 63 -14.44 11.76 11.24
CA GLU A 63 -15.00 11.45 12.56
C GLU A 63 -15.10 9.94 12.82
N PHE A 64 -15.46 9.16 11.81
CA PHE A 64 -15.47 7.71 11.88
C PHE A 64 -14.06 7.17 12.19
N LEU A 65 -13.04 7.61 11.47
CA LEU A 65 -11.67 7.13 11.66
C LEU A 65 -11.06 7.61 12.99
N LYS A 66 -11.41 8.80 13.50
CA LYS A 66 -11.06 9.22 14.86
C LYS A 66 -11.62 8.25 15.90
N HIS A 67 -12.89 7.83 15.73
CA HIS A 67 -13.49 6.82 16.60
C HIS A 67 -12.78 5.46 16.49
N MET A 68 -12.40 5.02 15.28
CA MET A 68 -11.64 3.77 15.11
C MET A 68 -10.28 3.85 15.81
N LYS A 69 -9.56 4.96 15.67
CA LYS A 69 -8.31 5.18 16.40
C LYS A 69 -8.52 5.07 17.92
N GLN A 70 -9.59 5.70 18.44
CA GLN A 70 -9.89 5.63 19.87
C GLN A 70 -10.17 4.20 20.33
N CYS A 71 -10.92 3.42 19.53
CA CYS A 71 -11.15 2.00 19.82
C CYS A 71 -9.87 1.16 19.90
N CYS A 72 -8.83 1.50 19.12
CA CYS A 72 -7.51 0.88 19.29
C CYS A 72 -6.86 1.31 20.60
N LEU A 73 -6.77 2.62 20.84
CA LEU A 73 -6.10 3.22 22.00
C LEU A 73 -6.70 2.78 23.34
N ASP A 74 -7.99 2.53 23.41
CA ASP A 74 -8.70 2.04 24.60
C ASP A 74 -8.17 0.67 25.05
N ILE A 75 -7.49 -0.08 24.17
CA ILE A 75 -7.03 -1.44 24.41
C ILE A 75 -5.51 -1.55 24.33
N ASP A 76 -4.90 -0.89 23.35
CA ASP A 76 -3.47 -0.92 23.08
C ASP A 76 -2.96 0.45 22.61
N SER A 77 -2.17 1.09 23.44
CA SER A 77 -1.48 2.36 23.13
C SER A 77 -0.01 2.17 22.75
N THR A 78 0.44 0.94 22.56
CA THR A 78 1.87 0.64 22.35
C THR A 78 2.26 0.52 20.90
N ARG A 79 1.30 0.26 20.01
CA ARG A 79 1.53 0.09 18.56
C ARG A 79 1.10 1.32 17.78
N LEU A 80 1.75 1.50 16.63
CA LEU A 80 1.42 2.60 15.72
C LEU A 80 0.08 2.37 15.04
N ILE A 81 -0.71 3.44 14.95
CA ILE A 81 -2.01 3.44 14.27
C ILE A 81 -1.86 4.16 12.93
N THR A 82 -2.32 3.50 11.86
CA THR A 82 -2.12 3.95 10.49
C THR A 82 -3.37 3.72 9.63
N ALA A 83 -3.36 4.30 8.45
CA ALA A 83 -4.31 4.04 7.37
C ALA A 83 -3.59 4.20 6.02
N ALA A 84 -4.04 3.45 5.01
CA ALA A 84 -3.51 3.54 3.66
C ALA A 84 -4.41 4.44 2.79
N PHE A 85 -3.78 5.27 1.94
CA PHE A 85 -4.48 6.24 1.09
C PHE A 85 -3.99 6.18 -0.36
N ASP A 86 -4.91 6.35 -1.29
CA ASP A 86 -4.66 6.54 -2.73
C ASP A 86 -4.76 8.01 -3.17
N LEU A 87 -4.75 8.94 -2.22
CA LEU A 87 -5.10 10.36 -2.40
C LEU A 87 -3.93 11.25 -2.83
N VAL A 88 -2.72 10.72 -2.95
CA VAL A 88 -1.56 11.48 -3.42
C VAL A 88 -1.75 11.87 -4.88
N ARG A 89 -1.63 13.17 -5.16
CA ARG A 89 -1.77 13.75 -6.51
C ARG A 89 -0.55 14.60 -6.84
N PHE A 90 -0.21 14.65 -8.13
CA PHE A 90 0.82 15.55 -8.62
C PHE A 90 0.24 16.96 -8.79
N ASN A 91 0.82 17.92 -8.09
CA ASN A 91 0.53 19.33 -8.24
C ASN A 91 1.44 19.93 -9.31
N ARG A 92 0.85 20.45 -10.40
CA ARG A 92 1.59 20.98 -11.55
C ARG A 92 2.30 22.31 -11.26
N GLU A 93 1.77 23.09 -10.31
CA GLU A 93 2.33 24.39 -9.94
C GLU A 93 3.58 24.22 -9.08
N SER A 94 3.44 23.45 -7.98
CA SER A 94 4.58 23.15 -7.09
C SER A 94 5.54 22.09 -7.65
N ARG A 95 5.11 21.34 -8.69
CA ARG A 95 5.79 20.16 -9.26
C ARG A 95 6.07 19.04 -8.24
N ASN A 96 5.26 18.95 -7.20
CA ASN A 96 5.39 17.96 -6.13
C ASN A 96 4.21 16.99 -6.11
N PHE A 97 4.45 15.80 -5.60
CA PHE A 97 3.38 14.91 -5.15
C PHE A 97 2.90 15.36 -3.77
N GLU A 98 1.61 15.61 -3.63
CA GLU A 98 1.00 16.18 -2.43
C GLU A 98 -0.25 15.38 -2.03
N MET A 99 -0.57 15.41 -0.74
CA MET A 99 -1.81 14.87 -0.19
C MET A 99 -2.41 15.90 0.77
N ASN A 100 -3.63 16.34 0.46
CA ASN A 100 -4.37 17.26 1.30
C ASN A 100 -5.52 16.53 2.00
N ASP A 101 -5.22 15.93 3.15
CA ASP A 101 -6.21 15.25 3.97
C ASP A 101 -5.88 15.41 5.45
N SER A 102 -6.78 16.08 6.19
CA SER A 102 -6.57 16.39 7.61
C SER A 102 -6.50 15.14 8.52
N ILE A 103 -6.97 13.98 8.06
CA ILE A 103 -6.88 12.74 8.84
C ILE A 103 -5.45 12.32 9.13
N ILE A 104 -4.49 12.69 8.26
CA ILE A 104 -3.08 12.39 8.48
C ILE A 104 -2.55 12.92 9.81
N ASN A 105 -3.16 14.01 10.32
CA ASN A 105 -2.70 14.63 11.56
C ASN A 105 -2.91 13.75 12.79
N ILE A 106 -3.88 12.86 12.77
CA ILE A 106 -4.16 11.97 13.89
C ILE A 106 -3.44 10.63 13.81
N LEU A 107 -2.86 10.28 12.66
CA LEU A 107 -2.16 9.02 12.47
C LEU A 107 -0.70 9.10 12.98
N ASP A 108 -0.17 7.97 13.44
CA ASP A 108 1.22 7.88 13.90
C ASP A 108 2.16 7.68 12.71
N MET A 109 1.71 6.98 11.68
CA MET A 109 2.35 6.77 10.39
C MET A 109 1.31 6.95 9.28
N VAL A 110 1.73 7.45 8.12
CA VAL A 110 0.88 7.59 6.94
C VAL A 110 1.30 6.57 5.89
N ALA A 111 0.36 5.80 5.38
CA ALA A 111 0.64 4.83 4.34
C ALA A 111 -0.03 5.22 3.02
N ILE A 112 0.64 4.94 1.91
CA ILE A 112 0.23 5.35 0.58
C ILE A 112 0.20 4.16 -0.37
N ASN A 113 -0.95 3.98 -1.02
CA ASN A 113 -1.11 3.09 -2.17
C ASN A 113 -0.87 3.93 -3.43
N LYS A 114 0.25 3.71 -4.11
CA LYS A 114 0.59 4.51 -5.29
C LYS A 114 1.21 3.65 -6.39
N TYR A 115 0.47 3.50 -7.46
CA TYR A 115 0.82 2.64 -8.60
C TYR A 115 1.32 3.46 -9.79
N MET A 116 2.52 4.06 -9.64
CA MET A 116 3.16 4.79 -10.73
C MET A 116 3.60 3.83 -11.84
N GLY A 117 3.32 4.22 -13.07
CA GLY A 117 3.53 3.39 -14.25
C GLY A 117 2.44 2.32 -14.47
N TRP A 118 1.46 2.17 -13.54
CA TRP A 118 0.35 1.23 -13.70
C TRP A 118 -1.01 1.92 -13.76
N TYR A 119 -1.52 2.45 -12.65
CA TYR A 119 -2.78 3.21 -12.63
C TYR A 119 -2.55 4.71 -12.84
N HIS A 120 -1.33 5.18 -12.63
CA HIS A 120 -0.96 6.58 -12.79
C HIS A 120 0.25 6.67 -13.71
N ASP A 121 0.16 7.56 -14.70
CA ASP A 121 1.30 7.85 -15.57
C ASP A 121 2.35 8.68 -14.83
N TRP A 122 3.60 8.61 -15.29
CA TRP A 122 4.69 9.41 -14.76
C TRP A 122 4.57 10.86 -15.22
N PRO A 123 4.34 11.83 -14.30
CA PRO A 123 4.33 13.25 -14.68
C PRO A 123 5.74 13.84 -14.85
N LEU A 124 6.74 13.19 -14.26
CA LEU A 124 8.16 13.48 -14.29
C LEU A 124 8.95 12.17 -14.35
N ALA A 125 10.22 12.23 -14.71
CA ALA A 125 11.12 11.09 -14.56
C ALA A 125 11.18 10.62 -13.08
N PRO A 126 11.35 9.31 -12.80
CA PRO A 126 11.33 8.78 -11.44
C PRO A 126 12.29 9.47 -10.46
N ASP A 127 13.50 9.82 -10.92
CA ASP A 127 14.53 10.53 -10.15
C ASP A 127 14.20 12.00 -9.88
N GLN A 128 13.21 12.57 -10.56
CA GLN A 128 12.75 13.95 -10.41
C GLN A 128 11.47 14.06 -9.55
N ALA A 129 10.94 12.95 -9.09
CA ALA A 129 9.70 12.92 -8.31
C ALA A 129 9.95 13.44 -6.88
N VAL A 130 9.45 14.62 -6.58
CA VAL A 130 9.52 15.24 -5.24
C VAL A 130 8.20 14.98 -4.50
N TRP A 131 8.30 14.50 -3.27
CA TRP A 131 7.16 14.18 -2.43
C TRP A 131 7.08 15.13 -1.23
N ASN A 132 5.96 15.85 -1.14
CA ASN A 132 5.59 16.66 0.02
C ASN A 132 4.31 16.08 0.65
N VAL A 133 4.44 14.85 1.14
CA VAL A 133 3.34 14.09 1.72
C VAL A 133 3.62 13.87 3.20
N ALA A 134 2.68 14.30 4.05
CA ALA A 134 2.75 14.17 5.50
C ALA A 134 4.12 14.58 6.09
N PRO A 135 4.59 15.81 5.87
CA PRO A 135 5.89 16.26 6.36
C PRO A 135 5.99 16.09 7.88
N GLY A 136 7.13 15.59 8.33
CA GLY A 136 7.38 15.31 9.75
C GLY A 136 6.81 14.00 10.28
N LYS A 137 6.06 13.23 9.47
CA LYS A 137 5.56 11.90 9.85
C LYS A 137 6.26 10.79 9.08
N PRO A 138 6.43 9.59 9.68
CA PRO A 138 6.87 8.42 8.93
C PRO A 138 5.89 8.10 7.79
N LEU A 139 6.43 7.84 6.59
CA LEU A 139 5.67 7.41 5.42
C LEU A 139 5.97 5.97 5.09
N PHE A 140 4.94 5.23 4.66
CA PHE A 140 5.05 3.87 4.19
C PHE A 140 4.37 3.74 2.83
N ILE A 141 5.03 3.17 1.84
CA ILE A 141 4.37 2.80 0.57
C ILE A 141 3.78 1.41 0.77
N SER A 142 2.49 1.36 1.06
CA SER A 142 1.76 0.14 1.41
C SER A 142 1.36 -0.70 0.21
N GLU A 143 1.18 -0.06 -0.95
CA GLU A 143 0.93 -0.76 -2.20
C GLU A 143 1.57 -0.03 -3.38
N PHE A 144 2.27 -0.79 -4.23
CA PHE A 144 2.76 -0.38 -5.54
C PHE A 144 3.01 -1.62 -6.40
N GLY A 145 3.12 -1.44 -7.71
CA GLY A 145 3.41 -2.52 -8.63
C GLY A 145 2.56 -2.46 -9.91
N GLY A 146 2.69 -3.47 -10.73
CA GLY A 146 1.96 -3.63 -11.99
C GLY A 146 1.81 -5.10 -12.33
N GLU A 147 0.94 -5.41 -13.29
CA GLU A 147 0.65 -6.80 -13.67
C GLU A 147 1.59 -7.31 -14.75
N ALA A 148 1.92 -8.60 -14.69
CA ALA A 148 2.62 -9.32 -15.74
C ALA A 148 2.21 -10.80 -15.74
N LEU A 149 2.26 -11.42 -16.92
CA LEU A 149 2.13 -12.86 -17.04
C LEU A 149 3.49 -13.52 -16.94
N TYR A 150 3.61 -14.53 -16.08
CA TYR A 150 4.85 -15.30 -15.97
C TYR A 150 5.24 -15.90 -17.33
N GLY A 151 6.51 -15.80 -17.68
CA GLY A 151 7.07 -16.29 -18.97
C GLY A 151 6.75 -15.40 -20.17
N LYS A 152 5.96 -14.33 -20.01
CA LYS A 152 5.71 -13.40 -21.11
C LYS A 152 6.79 -12.30 -21.12
N HIS A 153 7.49 -12.22 -22.26
CA HIS A 153 8.52 -11.21 -22.53
C HIS A 153 8.07 -10.24 -23.61
N GLY A 154 8.60 -9.02 -23.62
CA GLY A 154 8.24 -7.98 -24.57
C GLY A 154 8.92 -6.66 -24.25
N ASP A 155 8.42 -5.60 -24.88
CA ASP A 155 8.93 -4.26 -24.70
C ASP A 155 8.71 -3.78 -23.25
N ALA A 156 9.79 -3.37 -22.60
CA ALA A 156 9.80 -2.87 -21.23
C ALA A 156 9.11 -1.50 -21.09
N GLU A 157 8.94 -0.75 -22.17
CA GLU A 157 8.30 0.56 -22.18
C GLU A 157 6.79 0.48 -22.48
N VAL A 158 6.29 -0.70 -22.88
CA VAL A 158 4.89 -0.87 -23.30
C VAL A 158 4.08 -1.58 -22.24
N LYS A 159 3.31 -0.84 -21.47
CA LYS A 159 2.41 -1.32 -20.39
C LYS A 159 1.42 -2.38 -20.88
N SER A 160 0.83 -2.19 -22.07
CA SER A 160 -0.11 -3.13 -22.67
C SER A 160 0.52 -4.47 -23.09
N SER A 161 1.84 -4.60 -23.00
CA SER A 161 2.55 -5.86 -23.24
C SER A 161 2.23 -6.92 -22.18
N TRP A 162 1.91 -6.54 -20.96
CA TRP A 162 1.74 -7.43 -19.79
C TRP A 162 2.94 -8.36 -19.61
N SER A 163 4.12 -7.87 -19.99
CA SER A 163 5.37 -8.62 -19.93
C SER A 163 6.03 -8.50 -18.57
N GLU A 164 6.84 -9.51 -18.23
CA GLU A 164 7.72 -9.43 -17.06
C GLU A 164 8.77 -8.31 -17.22
N ASP A 165 9.12 -7.97 -18.47
CA ASP A 165 10.08 -6.90 -18.75
C ASP A 165 9.51 -5.54 -18.36
N TYR A 166 8.25 -5.26 -18.74
CA TYR A 166 7.56 -4.05 -18.29
C TYR A 166 7.39 -4.00 -16.78
N GLN A 167 6.92 -5.09 -16.16
CA GLN A 167 6.77 -5.16 -14.71
C GLN A 167 8.11 -4.88 -14.01
N ALA A 168 9.20 -5.48 -14.48
CA ALA A 168 10.53 -5.30 -13.93
C ALA A 168 11.01 -3.84 -14.04
N GLN A 169 10.79 -3.19 -15.20
CA GLN A 169 11.14 -1.78 -15.37
C GLN A 169 10.30 -0.90 -14.45
N LEU A 170 8.99 -1.12 -14.37
CA LEU A 170 8.10 -0.41 -13.45
C LEU A 170 8.59 -0.48 -11.99
N TYR A 171 9.04 -1.65 -11.55
CA TYR A 171 9.59 -1.80 -10.19
C TYR A 171 10.88 -1.00 -10.02
N LYS A 172 11.80 -1.01 -10.98
CA LYS A 172 13.03 -0.20 -10.94
C LYS A 172 12.72 1.29 -10.82
N ASP A 173 11.78 1.78 -11.63
CA ASP A 173 11.38 3.19 -11.65
C ASP A 173 10.75 3.61 -10.33
N ASN A 174 9.88 2.78 -9.74
CA ASN A 174 9.31 3.06 -8.43
C ASN A 174 10.39 3.05 -7.32
N LEU A 175 11.34 2.10 -7.35
CA LEU A 175 12.44 2.06 -6.39
C LEU A 175 13.37 3.27 -6.53
N GLU A 176 13.56 3.79 -7.75
CA GLU A 176 14.28 5.04 -7.97
C GLU A 176 13.54 6.22 -7.33
N MET A 177 12.23 6.38 -7.62
CA MET A 177 11.40 7.40 -7.00
C MET A 177 11.46 7.34 -5.46
N PHE A 178 11.45 6.15 -4.86
CA PHE A 178 11.45 5.98 -3.41
C PHE A 178 12.69 6.54 -2.72
N LYS A 179 13.83 6.63 -3.40
CA LYS A 179 15.06 7.27 -2.86
C LYS A 179 14.85 8.75 -2.59
N HIS A 180 13.92 9.38 -3.28
CA HIS A 180 13.64 10.82 -3.20
C HIS A 180 12.47 11.16 -2.27
N ILE A 181 11.96 10.20 -1.49
CA ILE A 181 10.93 10.40 -0.48
C ILE A 181 11.59 10.55 0.90
N PRO A 182 11.69 11.76 1.47
CA PRO A 182 12.58 12.03 2.60
C PRO A 182 12.17 11.35 3.91
N ASN A 183 10.88 11.10 4.09
CA ASN A 183 10.31 10.49 5.29
C ASN A 183 9.86 9.03 5.11
N LEU A 184 10.26 8.38 4.01
CA LEU A 184 9.94 6.97 3.75
C LEU A 184 10.64 6.06 4.77
N ARG A 185 9.87 5.13 5.37
CA ARG A 185 10.36 4.17 6.36
C ARG A 185 10.17 2.71 5.94
N GLY A 186 9.38 2.46 4.91
CA GLY A 186 9.21 1.11 4.39
C GLY A 186 8.35 1.05 3.15
N THR A 187 8.39 -0.10 2.49
CA THR A 187 7.64 -0.37 1.27
C THR A 187 7.10 -1.79 1.27
N SER A 188 5.91 -1.98 0.72
CA SER A 188 5.30 -3.29 0.50
C SER A 188 4.72 -3.33 -0.92
N PRO A 189 5.22 -4.19 -1.81
CA PRO A 189 4.62 -4.35 -3.13
C PRO A 189 3.25 -5.03 -3.03
N TRP A 190 2.34 -4.66 -3.88
CA TRP A 190 1.11 -5.38 -4.12
C TRP A 190 1.29 -6.22 -5.39
N ILE A 191 1.58 -7.53 -5.33
CA ILE A 191 1.52 -8.40 -4.17
C ILE A 191 2.55 -9.54 -4.31
N LEU A 192 2.68 -10.42 -3.33
CA LEU A 192 3.65 -11.51 -3.44
C LEU A 192 3.24 -12.55 -4.49
N PHE A 193 2.00 -13.04 -4.46
CA PHE A 193 1.47 -14.05 -5.37
C PHE A 193 0.33 -13.53 -6.24
N ASP A 194 0.26 -13.98 -7.50
CA ASP A 194 -0.94 -13.84 -8.30
C ASP A 194 -2.11 -14.53 -7.60
N PHE A 195 -3.31 -13.95 -7.67
CA PHE A 195 -4.48 -14.49 -7.00
C PHE A 195 -5.78 -14.32 -7.81
N ARG A 196 -6.76 -15.16 -7.51
CA ARG A 196 -8.11 -15.07 -8.09
C ARG A 196 -8.79 -13.77 -7.67
N SER A 197 -9.30 -13.05 -8.65
CA SER A 197 -9.99 -11.78 -8.45
C SER A 197 -11.19 -11.68 -9.41
N PRO A 198 -12.40 -12.05 -8.97
CA PRO A 198 -13.58 -12.19 -9.84
C PRO A 198 -13.97 -10.92 -10.61
N PHE A 199 -13.53 -9.75 -10.12
CA PHE A 199 -13.85 -8.46 -10.73
C PHE A 199 -12.80 -7.98 -11.75
N ARG A 200 -11.77 -8.81 -12.03
CA ARG A 200 -10.69 -8.45 -12.97
C ARG A 200 -10.79 -9.27 -14.24
N PHE A 201 -10.65 -8.57 -15.34
CA PHE A 201 -10.47 -9.18 -16.66
C PHE A 201 -9.04 -8.94 -17.15
N HIS A 202 -8.35 -10.03 -17.49
CA HIS A 202 -7.03 -9.95 -18.07
C HIS A 202 -7.12 -10.16 -19.59
N PRO A 203 -6.61 -9.23 -20.43
CA PRO A 203 -6.81 -9.26 -21.89
C PRO A 203 -6.16 -10.46 -22.58
N HIS A 204 -5.17 -11.10 -21.96
CA HIS A 204 -4.40 -12.20 -22.58
C HIS A 204 -4.70 -13.60 -22.04
N GLN A 205 -5.40 -13.72 -20.90
CA GLN A 205 -5.65 -15.03 -20.26
C GLN A 205 -7.12 -15.30 -19.95
N GLY A 206 -8.01 -14.36 -20.28
CA GLY A 206 -9.37 -14.41 -19.74
C GLY A 206 -9.43 -14.05 -18.26
N GLY A 207 -10.62 -13.78 -17.74
CA GLY A 207 -10.87 -13.08 -16.50
C GLY A 207 -10.40 -13.67 -15.19
N GLU A 208 -10.76 -12.94 -14.14
CA GLU A 208 -10.74 -13.39 -12.75
C GLU A 208 -9.36 -13.57 -12.09
N TRP A 209 -8.33 -12.88 -12.58
CA TRP A 209 -6.99 -12.90 -11.97
C TRP A 209 -6.44 -11.50 -11.73
N ASN A 210 -5.83 -11.31 -10.56
CA ASN A 210 -4.90 -10.22 -10.34
C ASN A 210 -3.47 -10.76 -10.55
N ARG A 211 -2.79 -10.23 -11.56
CA ARG A 211 -1.45 -10.67 -11.99
C ARG A 211 -0.32 -9.75 -11.50
N LYS A 212 -0.58 -8.97 -10.43
CA LYS A 212 0.46 -8.12 -9.81
C LYS A 212 1.46 -8.90 -8.96
N GLY A 213 1.29 -10.20 -8.81
CA GLY A 213 2.23 -11.03 -8.06
C GLY A 213 3.67 -10.87 -8.54
N LEU A 214 4.61 -10.83 -7.59
CA LEU A 214 6.03 -11.04 -7.86
C LEU A 214 6.31 -12.51 -8.20
N VAL A 215 5.41 -13.37 -7.75
CA VAL A 215 5.40 -14.82 -7.96
C VAL A 215 4.06 -15.18 -8.61
N SER A 216 4.08 -16.08 -9.59
CA SER A 216 2.86 -16.56 -10.22
C SER A 216 2.01 -17.39 -9.27
N ASP A 217 0.78 -17.70 -9.66
CA ASP A 217 -0.13 -18.61 -8.96
C ASP A 217 0.42 -20.06 -8.87
N GLN A 218 1.40 -20.41 -9.71
CA GLN A 218 2.09 -21.71 -9.70
C GLN A 218 3.43 -21.68 -8.96
N GLY A 219 3.78 -20.56 -8.30
CA GLY A 219 5.01 -20.45 -7.53
C GLY A 219 6.27 -20.04 -8.31
N GLN A 220 6.14 -19.69 -9.61
CA GLN A 220 7.29 -19.22 -10.39
C GLN A 220 7.60 -17.76 -10.09
N ARG A 221 8.86 -17.44 -9.87
CA ARG A 221 9.34 -16.08 -9.59
C ARG A 221 9.44 -15.29 -10.90
N LYS A 222 8.73 -14.16 -10.97
CA LYS A 222 8.83 -13.21 -12.08
C LYS A 222 10.09 -12.35 -11.97
N LYS A 223 10.47 -11.65 -13.04
CA LYS A 223 11.67 -10.75 -13.05
C LYS A 223 11.64 -9.73 -11.90
N ALA A 224 10.49 -9.14 -11.61
CA ALA A 224 10.33 -8.16 -10.55
C ALA A 224 10.62 -8.74 -9.14
N TRP A 225 10.44 -10.03 -8.93
CA TRP A 225 10.81 -10.68 -7.67
C TRP A 225 12.30 -10.53 -7.36
N TYR A 226 13.16 -10.72 -8.36
CA TYR A 226 14.61 -10.59 -8.19
C TYR A 226 15.03 -9.16 -7.89
N ILE A 227 14.37 -8.17 -8.52
CA ILE A 227 14.60 -6.74 -8.27
C ILE A 227 14.25 -6.42 -6.80
N MET A 228 13.10 -6.85 -6.31
CA MET A 228 12.69 -6.62 -4.93
C MET A 228 13.58 -7.33 -3.92
N ARG A 229 14.00 -8.58 -4.20
CA ARG A 229 14.97 -9.29 -3.37
C ARG A 229 16.27 -8.50 -3.23
N ASP A 230 16.80 -8.01 -4.34
CA ASP A 230 18.08 -7.30 -4.37
C ASP A 230 17.96 -5.95 -3.65
N TYR A 231 16.85 -5.24 -3.83
CA TYR A 231 16.53 -4.03 -3.07
C TYR A 231 16.50 -4.27 -1.56
N TYR A 232 15.77 -5.28 -1.09
CA TYR A 232 15.70 -5.57 0.34
C TYR A 232 17.03 -6.07 0.90
N ASN A 233 17.81 -6.81 0.12
CA ASN A 233 19.16 -7.23 0.52
C ASN A 233 20.11 -6.05 0.64
N GLN A 234 19.98 -5.05 -0.23
CA GLN A 234 20.73 -3.80 -0.11
C GLN A 234 20.33 -3.05 1.17
N LYS A 235 19.03 -2.85 1.40
CA LYS A 235 18.53 -2.17 2.61
C LYS A 235 18.97 -2.85 3.91
N LYS A 236 19.06 -4.17 3.92
CA LYS A 236 19.58 -4.92 5.08
C LYS A 236 21.06 -4.64 5.37
N LYS A 237 21.86 -4.27 4.36
CA LYS A 237 23.28 -3.95 4.53
C LYS A 237 23.50 -2.50 4.99
N GLU A 238 22.51 -1.62 4.80
CA GLU A 238 22.54 -0.21 5.19
C GLU A 238 22.18 -0.01 6.68
N GLN A 239 21.71 -1.06 7.37
CA GLN A 239 21.40 -1.11 8.81
C GLN A 239 22.61 -1.59 9.62
#